data_a54b2fefea8a3025e72e8a3183ebf849
#
_entry.id   a54b2fefea8a3025e72e8a3183ebf849
#
_cell.length_a   1.000
_cell.length_b   1.000
_cell.length_c   1.000
_cell.angle_alpha   90.00
_cell.angle_beta   90.00
_cell.angle_gamma   90.00
#
_symmetry.space_group_name_H-M   'P 1'
#
loop_
_entity.id
_entity.type
_entity.pdbx_description
1 polymer ?
#
loop_
_entity_poly.entity_id
_entity_poly.type
_entity_poly.pdbx_seq_one_letter_code
_entity_poly.pdbx_strand_id
1 'polypeptide(L)'
;MNAILIVCKKWSKNNPEWIETNYSQKIYPLIFKSHRFFFENIPFSFGDLIYLLAIIFFIGSLIYLFKRPLDRFRNYLFHGLAYVSLIHLIFQLSWGLNYYRIPLNNCLGYDLSYNVTQLSDTLEK
;
A
#
# COMPACT_ATOMS: atom_id res chain seq x y z
N MET A 1 14.74 1.52 7.61
CA MET A 1 13.54 2.22 7.06
C MET A 1 14.04 3.23 6.03
N ASN A 2 13.59 3.13 4.80
CA ASN A 2 14.19 3.86 3.68
C ASN A 2 13.93 5.37 3.80
N ALA A 3 14.99 6.18 3.90
CA ALA A 3 14.91 7.64 3.92
C ALA A 3 14.07 8.18 2.74
N ILE A 4 14.18 7.56 1.57
CA ILE A 4 13.40 7.87 0.37
C ILE A 4 11.89 7.81 0.64
N LEU A 5 11.40 6.76 1.31
CA LEU A 5 9.97 6.61 1.63
C LEU A 5 9.45 7.70 2.57
N ILE A 6 10.28 8.09 3.54
CA ILE A 6 9.92 9.16 4.49
C ILE A 6 9.81 10.49 3.76
N VAL A 7 10.79 10.78 2.89
CA VAL A 7 10.79 12.01 2.08
C VAL A 7 9.59 12.03 1.13
N CYS A 8 9.31 10.94 0.42
CA CYS A 8 8.16 10.84 -0.47
C CYS A 8 6.83 11.06 0.27
N LYS A 9 6.65 10.42 1.43
CA LYS A 9 5.43 10.58 2.25
C LYS A 9 5.24 12.02 2.73
N LYS A 10 6.31 12.64 3.23
CA LYS A 10 6.26 14.03 3.69
C LYS A 10 5.95 15.00 2.55
N TRP A 11 6.60 14.80 1.40
CA TRP A 11 6.35 15.62 0.22
C TRP A 11 4.91 15.45 -0.30
N SER A 12 4.42 14.21 -0.42
CA SER A 12 3.06 13.90 -0.88
C SER A 12 1.99 14.52 0.03
N LYS A 13 2.20 14.49 1.35
CA LYS A 13 1.30 15.11 2.30
C LYS A 13 1.19 16.64 2.13
N ASN A 14 2.27 17.28 1.71
CA ASN A 14 2.32 18.73 1.52
C ASN A 14 1.86 19.17 0.11
N ASN A 15 1.63 18.22 -0.83
CA ASN A 15 1.26 18.51 -2.21
C ASN A 15 0.06 17.66 -2.68
N PRO A 16 -1.10 17.72 -2.01
CA PRO A 16 -2.26 16.88 -2.34
C PRO A 16 -2.81 17.18 -3.74
N GLU A 17 -2.78 18.42 -4.20
CA GLU A 17 -3.24 18.83 -5.53
C GLU A 17 -2.38 18.21 -6.64
N TRP A 18 -1.07 18.17 -6.44
CA TRP A 18 -0.17 17.51 -7.39
C TRP A 18 -0.44 16.00 -7.48
N ILE A 19 -0.66 15.36 -6.32
CA ILE A 19 -1.01 13.94 -6.26
C ILE A 19 -2.34 13.68 -6.98
N GLU A 20 -3.36 14.51 -6.75
CA GLU A 20 -4.64 14.38 -7.44
C GLU A 20 -4.49 14.49 -8.95
N THR A 21 -3.83 15.57 -9.44
CA THR A 21 -3.80 15.89 -10.88
C THR A 21 -2.86 15.00 -11.67
N ASN A 22 -1.69 14.66 -11.12
CA ASN A 22 -0.66 13.95 -11.88
C ASN A 22 -0.61 12.46 -11.55
N TYR A 23 -0.73 12.10 -10.28
CA TYR A 23 -0.65 10.70 -9.90
C TYR A 23 -2.02 10.01 -10.03
N SER A 24 -3.05 10.48 -9.34
CA SER A 24 -4.35 9.79 -9.26
C SER A 24 -5.12 9.81 -10.58
N GLN A 25 -5.04 10.90 -11.35
CA GLN A 25 -5.77 11.03 -12.61
C GLN A 25 -5.00 10.55 -13.84
N LYS A 26 -3.66 10.53 -13.82
CA LYS A 26 -2.84 10.16 -14.98
C LYS A 26 -2.09 8.84 -14.79
N ILE A 27 -1.26 8.75 -13.73
CA ILE A 27 -0.35 7.61 -13.52
C ILE A 27 -1.12 6.39 -13.01
N TYR A 28 -1.95 6.56 -11.99
CA TYR A 28 -2.69 5.46 -11.37
C TYR A 28 -3.61 4.70 -12.35
N PRO A 29 -4.37 5.35 -13.25
CA PRO A 29 -5.16 4.63 -14.24
C PRO A 29 -4.33 3.78 -15.21
N LEU A 30 -3.10 4.20 -15.53
CA LEU A 30 -2.18 3.40 -16.34
C LEU A 30 -1.72 2.14 -15.60
N ILE A 31 -1.35 2.31 -14.32
CA ILE A 31 -0.97 1.18 -13.44
C ILE A 31 -2.15 0.21 -13.31
N PHE A 32 -3.36 0.72 -13.07
CA PHE A 32 -4.57 -0.09 -12.95
C PHE A 32 -4.89 -0.86 -14.24
N LYS A 33 -4.83 -0.20 -15.40
CA LYS A 33 -5.06 -0.85 -16.71
C LYS A 33 -4.02 -1.93 -16.99
N SER A 34 -2.76 -1.69 -16.64
CA SER A 34 -1.70 -2.69 -16.77
C SER A 34 -1.97 -3.92 -15.90
N HIS A 35 -2.32 -3.71 -14.62
CA HIS A 35 -2.68 -4.82 -13.73
C HIS A 35 -3.89 -5.59 -14.26
N ARG A 36 -4.94 -4.88 -14.67
CA ARG A 36 -6.14 -5.51 -15.23
C ARG A 36 -5.80 -6.37 -16.45
N PHE A 37 -5.03 -5.86 -17.40
CA PHE A 37 -4.62 -6.59 -18.59
C PHE A 37 -3.91 -7.92 -18.26
N PHE A 38 -3.01 -7.93 -17.25
CA PHE A 38 -2.29 -9.15 -16.87
C PHE A 38 -3.12 -10.13 -16.04
N PHE A 39 -4.08 -9.65 -15.24
CA PHE A 39 -4.75 -10.47 -14.22
C PHE A 39 -6.23 -10.72 -14.49
N GLU A 40 -6.86 -10.03 -15.45
CA GLU A 40 -8.28 -10.18 -15.77
C GLU A 40 -8.68 -11.61 -16.20
N ASN A 41 -7.77 -12.32 -16.86
CA ASN A 41 -8.02 -13.68 -17.36
C ASN A 41 -7.68 -14.79 -16.35
N ILE A 42 -7.23 -14.43 -15.14
CA ILE A 42 -6.87 -15.40 -14.12
C ILE A 42 -8.12 -15.72 -13.28
N PRO A 43 -8.62 -16.97 -13.26
CA PRO A 43 -9.88 -17.33 -12.60
C PRO A 43 -9.80 -17.42 -11.07
N PHE A 44 -8.66 -17.12 -10.49
CA PHE A 44 -8.43 -17.14 -9.03
C PHE A 44 -7.78 -15.86 -8.55
N SER A 45 -7.90 -15.59 -7.24
CA SER A 45 -7.27 -14.44 -6.61
C SER A 45 -5.74 -14.53 -6.67
N PHE A 46 -5.12 -13.70 -7.51
CA PHE A 46 -3.66 -13.63 -7.58
C PHE A 46 -3.03 -13.18 -6.25
N GLY A 47 -3.74 -12.39 -5.48
CA GLY A 47 -3.32 -12.00 -4.13
C GLY A 47 -3.18 -13.21 -3.20
N ASP A 48 -4.12 -14.14 -3.23
CA ASP A 48 -4.09 -15.34 -2.37
C ASP A 48 -2.93 -16.26 -2.76
N LEU A 49 -2.59 -16.34 -4.04
CA LEU A 49 -1.41 -17.06 -4.49
C LEU A 49 -0.11 -16.43 -3.95
N ILE A 50 -0.01 -15.11 -3.97
CA ILE A 50 1.13 -14.39 -3.39
C ILE A 50 1.24 -14.65 -1.88
N TYR A 51 0.12 -14.61 -1.15
CA TYR A 51 0.11 -14.92 0.28
C TYR A 51 0.53 -16.36 0.56
N LEU A 52 0.02 -17.32 -0.21
CA LEU A 52 0.43 -18.72 -0.07
C LEU A 52 1.94 -18.90 -0.29
N LEU A 53 2.48 -18.33 -1.37
CA LEU A 53 3.91 -18.37 -1.64
C LEU A 53 4.73 -17.67 -0.55
N ALA A 54 4.26 -16.55 -0.02
CA ALA A 54 4.92 -15.84 1.07
C ALA A 54 4.96 -16.69 2.35
N ILE A 55 3.87 -17.38 2.69
CA ILE A 55 3.80 -18.30 3.84
C ILE A 55 4.77 -19.46 3.66
N ILE A 56 4.79 -20.11 2.49
CA ILE A 56 5.71 -21.22 2.19
C ILE A 56 7.16 -20.74 2.30
N PHE A 57 7.47 -19.58 1.73
CA PHE A 57 8.81 -19.00 1.82
C PHE A 57 9.20 -18.65 3.26
N PHE A 58 8.29 -18.12 4.05
CA PHE A 58 8.51 -17.79 5.45
C PHE A 58 8.80 -19.04 6.29
N ILE A 59 7.98 -20.10 6.15
CA ILE A 59 8.19 -21.38 6.84
C ILE A 59 9.52 -22.01 6.43
N GLY A 60 9.80 -22.05 5.13
CA GLY A 60 11.08 -22.55 4.61
C GLY A 60 12.29 -21.78 5.15
N SER A 61 12.16 -20.46 5.25
CA SER A 61 13.18 -19.58 5.84
C SER A 61 13.41 -19.89 7.31
N LEU A 62 12.35 -20.10 8.10
CA LEU A 62 12.44 -20.47 9.51
C LEU A 62 13.17 -21.82 9.68
N ILE A 63 12.79 -22.85 8.92
CA ILE A 63 13.44 -24.17 8.96
C ILE A 63 14.92 -24.06 8.60
N TYR A 64 15.24 -23.24 7.59
CA TYR A 64 16.63 -23.00 7.19
C TYR A 64 17.44 -22.32 8.30
N LEU A 65 16.86 -21.34 8.98
CA LEU A 65 17.50 -20.59 10.07
C LEU A 65 17.82 -21.47 11.27
N PHE A 66 16.88 -22.37 11.65
CA PHE A 66 17.12 -23.31 12.78
C PHE A 66 18.27 -24.32 12.52
N LYS A 67 18.63 -24.53 11.27
CA LYS A 67 19.69 -25.48 10.87
C LYS A 67 21.07 -24.84 10.65
N ARG A 68 21.21 -23.51 10.82
CA ARG A 68 22.44 -22.79 10.44
C ARG A 68 23.01 -21.94 11.58
N PRO A 69 24.36 -21.70 11.61
CA PRO A 69 25.00 -20.86 12.63
C PRO A 69 24.57 -19.38 12.52
N LEU A 70 24.61 -18.69 13.67
CA LEU A 70 24.17 -17.30 13.88
C LEU A 70 24.73 -16.26 12.89
N ASP A 71 25.94 -16.47 12.38
CA ASP A 71 26.56 -15.52 11.43
C ASP A 71 25.81 -15.41 10.11
N ARG A 72 25.18 -16.50 9.66
CA ARG A 72 24.34 -16.49 8.44
C ARG A 72 22.96 -15.89 8.69
N PHE A 73 22.47 -15.93 9.92
CA PHE A 73 21.20 -15.33 10.32
C PHE A 73 21.18 -13.82 10.04
N ARG A 74 22.26 -13.13 10.41
CA ARG A 74 22.36 -11.68 10.19
C ARG A 74 22.24 -11.31 8.71
N ASN A 75 22.93 -12.01 7.82
CA ASN A 75 22.85 -11.74 6.39
C ASN A 75 21.45 -12.03 5.83
N TYR A 76 20.81 -13.12 6.28
CA TYR A 76 19.44 -13.45 5.91
C TYR A 76 18.44 -12.37 6.34
N LEU A 77 18.61 -11.86 7.57
CA LEU A 77 17.75 -10.79 8.10
C LEU A 77 17.88 -9.50 7.27
N PHE A 78 19.12 -9.10 6.91
CA PHE A 78 19.33 -7.93 6.06
C PHE A 78 18.71 -8.09 4.67
N HIS A 79 18.86 -9.25 4.04
CA HIS A 79 18.20 -9.53 2.75
C HIS A 79 16.68 -9.53 2.89
N GLY A 80 16.13 -10.15 3.93
CA GLY A 80 14.69 -10.14 4.21
C GLY A 80 14.13 -8.73 4.39
N LEU A 81 14.81 -7.89 5.17
CA LEU A 81 14.43 -6.48 5.35
C LEU A 81 14.53 -5.68 4.04
N ALA A 82 15.51 -5.97 3.19
CA ALA A 82 15.64 -5.34 1.89
C ALA A 82 14.45 -5.69 0.98
N TYR A 83 14.03 -6.97 0.94
CA TYR A 83 12.84 -7.39 0.17
C TYR A 83 11.54 -6.75 0.70
N VAL A 84 11.34 -6.73 2.02
CA VAL A 84 10.17 -6.06 2.62
C VAL A 84 10.16 -4.57 2.28
N SER A 85 11.31 -3.92 2.35
CA SER A 85 11.45 -2.51 1.94
C SER A 85 11.11 -2.29 0.46
N LEU A 86 11.54 -3.19 -0.41
CA LEU A 86 11.25 -3.11 -1.85
C LEU A 86 9.75 -3.29 -2.12
N ILE A 87 9.13 -4.30 -1.51
CA ILE A 87 7.68 -4.55 -1.62
C ILE A 87 6.89 -3.32 -1.13
N HIS A 88 7.30 -2.75 0.01
CA HIS A 88 6.65 -1.55 0.53
C HIS A 88 6.82 -0.34 -0.41
N LEU A 89 7.98 -0.18 -1.04
CA LEU A 89 8.22 0.86 -2.03
C LEU A 89 7.31 0.68 -3.26
N ILE A 90 7.22 -0.54 -3.80
CA ILE A 90 6.35 -0.86 -4.93
C ILE A 90 4.90 -0.58 -4.57
N PHE A 91 4.42 -1.03 -3.41
CA PHE A 91 3.08 -0.74 -2.92
C PHE A 91 2.81 0.77 -2.83
N GLN A 92 3.76 1.54 -2.27
CA GLN A 92 3.61 2.98 -2.13
C GLN A 92 3.51 3.68 -3.50
N LEU A 93 4.31 3.25 -4.48
CA LEU A 93 4.28 3.80 -5.83
C LEU A 93 3.07 3.34 -6.65
N SER A 94 2.57 2.12 -6.41
CA SER A 94 1.45 1.57 -7.17
C SER A 94 0.08 2.05 -6.67
N TRP A 95 -0.05 2.25 -5.36
CA TRP A 95 -1.35 2.57 -4.75
C TRP A 95 -1.27 3.55 -3.58
N GLY A 96 -0.25 3.45 -2.76
CA GLY A 96 -0.16 4.18 -1.48
C GLY A 96 -0.16 5.70 -1.63
N LEU A 97 0.29 6.25 -2.75
CA LEU A 97 0.24 7.69 -3.03
C LEU A 97 -1.19 8.24 -3.11
N ASN A 98 -2.17 7.41 -3.50
CA ASN A 98 -3.59 7.82 -3.52
C ASN A 98 -4.14 8.19 -2.14
N TYR A 99 -3.48 7.77 -1.05
CA TYR A 99 -3.84 8.20 0.30
C TYR A 99 -3.67 9.70 0.55
N TYR A 100 -2.83 10.35 -0.26
CA TYR A 100 -2.50 11.78 -0.12
C TYR A 100 -3.26 12.67 -1.11
N ARG A 101 -4.23 12.10 -1.85
CA ARG A 101 -5.12 12.85 -2.72
C ARG A 101 -6.07 13.75 -1.92
N ILE A 102 -6.68 14.71 -2.59
CA ILE A 102 -7.69 15.58 -1.97
C ILE A 102 -8.88 14.72 -1.50
N PRO A 103 -9.31 14.87 -0.22
CA PRO A 103 -10.46 14.12 0.29
C PRO A 103 -11.73 14.40 -0.53
N LEU A 104 -12.54 13.37 -0.75
CA LEU A 104 -13.73 13.43 -1.60
C LEU A 104 -14.77 14.46 -1.10
N ASN A 105 -14.90 14.61 0.22
CA ASN A 105 -15.77 15.62 0.81
C ASN A 105 -15.42 17.04 0.37
N ASN A 106 -14.12 17.37 0.27
CA ASN A 106 -13.66 18.68 -0.21
C ASN A 106 -13.98 18.87 -1.70
N CYS A 107 -13.90 17.81 -2.50
CA CYS A 107 -14.24 17.86 -3.93
C CYS A 107 -15.75 18.02 -4.15
N LEU A 108 -16.58 17.47 -3.26
CA LEU A 108 -18.04 17.52 -3.36
C LEU A 108 -18.67 18.70 -2.60
N GLY A 109 -17.86 19.50 -1.91
CA GLY A 109 -18.33 20.63 -1.12
C GLY A 109 -19.17 20.22 0.10
N TYR A 110 -19.08 18.97 0.56
CA TYR A 110 -19.77 18.54 1.77
C TYR A 110 -19.00 19.00 3.00
N ASP A 111 -19.69 19.76 3.84
CA ASP A 111 -19.20 20.06 5.19
C ASP A 111 -19.45 18.85 6.09
N LEU A 112 -18.36 18.24 6.59
CA LEU A 112 -18.42 17.13 7.55
C LEU A 112 -18.60 17.61 9.01
N SER A 113 -18.79 18.90 9.24
CA SER A 113 -19.11 19.44 10.56
C SER A 113 -20.57 19.13 10.91
N TYR A 114 -20.82 17.91 11.36
CA TYR A 114 -22.12 17.53 11.93
C TYR A 114 -22.05 17.57 13.46
N ASN A 115 -23.13 18.05 14.08
CA ASN A 115 -23.27 18.06 15.52
C ASN A 115 -23.83 16.69 15.99
N VAL A 116 -23.43 16.24 17.18
CA VAL A 116 -23.89 14.98 17.79
C VAL A 116 -25.42 14.88 17.83
N THR A 117 -26.11 16.01 18.01
CA THR A 117 -27.58 16.10 17.97
C THR A 117 -28.17 15.77 16.60
N GLN A 118 -27.53 16.19 15.50
CA GLN A 118 -27.97 15.89 14.13
C GLN A 118 -27.80 14.40 13.81
N LEU A 119 -26.76 13.76 14.39
CA LEU A 119 -26.54 12.35 14.23
C LEU A 119 -27.60 11.51 14.99
N SER A 120 -27.97 11.91 16.22
CA SER A 120 -29.01 11.23 16.99
C SER A 120 -30.39 11.33 16.32
N ASP A 121 -30.76 12.49 15.78
CA ASP A 121 -32.02 12.69 15.07
C ASP A 121 -32.14 11.86 13.78
N THR A 122 -31.01 11.53 13.14
CA THR A 122 -31.01 10.66 11.96
C THR A 122 -31.08 9.18 12.30
N LEU A 123 -30.67 8.79 13.49
CA LEU A 123 -30.73 7.39 13.98
C LEU A 123 -32.10 7.04 14.58
N GLU A 124 -32.92 8.03 15.00
CA GLU A 124 -34.26 7.82 15.55
C GLU A 124 -35.38 7.81 14.49
N LYS A 125 -35.05 8.04 13.22
CA LYS A 125 -35.97 7.96 12.07
C LYS A 125 -35.80 6.65 11.32
#